data_e2a94981d30b859c96fe7c423f9fed5d
#
_entry.id   e2a94981d30b859c96fe7c423f9fed5d
#
_cell.length_a   1.000
_cell.length_b   1.000
_cell.length_c   1.000
_cell.angle_alpha   90.00
_cell.angle_beta   90.00
_cell.angle_gamma   90.00
#
_symmetry.space_group_name_H-M   'P 1'
#
loop_
_entity.id
_entity.type
_entity.pdbx_description
1 polymer ?
#
loop_
_entity_poly.entity_id
_entity_poly.type
_entity_poly.pdbx_seq_one_letter_code
_entity_poly.pdbx_strand_id
1 'polypeptide(L)'
;MVHLNRCPGYRWPMGAHDSLWNDDSLGAGEQRVSAGRTGGFDLKDDLEWDVVIVGAGYSGLWTAHYLLDHDPELRIAIIEREFAGFGASGRNGGWCIGELAAGYDKLAAASDTAGALALMRAVFDSVDEVGRVAAASGIDCDFSNGGALRLARTAAQLARQHEEAEHMRSLGFTDDDFRLLDAGEATAMMASPGVRGGLFFAHAAALHPGKLVRGLADLMVGRGVALFEQTAARAIEPGRVLTDRGIVRAPVIVRATEGYTRDLRGQRRSLVPWYSLMIATEPLPDDVWDSIGLHDRQTFADDRRLVIYGQRTADNRIAFGGRGAPYGFGSRIDASVESGSGTHDQIAASLRELLPQVADAKITHRWGGVLGIPRDWFPSVGFDHATGLGQLGGYVGEGVAAANLAGRTLADLIVGADTERTTFPWVHHRSRRWEPEPFRWLGINAVLRAAAYADQAEARSDRPSRVGKMTDRLLG
;
A
#
# COMPACT_ATOMS: atom_id res chain seq x y z
N MET A 1 -2.69 16.57 38.50
CA MET A 1 -1.45 15.91 38.11
C MET A 1 -1.61 14.42 38.42
N VAL A 2 -2.00 13.62 37.44
CA VAL A 2 -2.08 12.18 37.56
C VAL A 2 -0.84 11.60 36.88
N HIS A 3 0.04 11.02 37.69
CA HIS A 3 1.19 10.28 37.20
C HIS A 3 0.72 9.04 36.44
N LEU A 4 0.79 9.05 35.12
CA LEU A 4 0.62 7.85 34.31
C LEU A 4 1.88 6.99 34.44
N ASN A 5 1.72 5.87 35.16
CA ASN A 5 2.72 4.81 35.23
C ASN A 5 3.00 4.28 33.82
N ARG A 6 4.21 4.54 33.30
CA ARG A 6 4.74 3.82 32.14
C ARG A 6 4.74 2.32 32.47
N CYS A 7 4.05 1.52 31.66
CA CYS A 7 4.23 0.06 31.72
C CYS A 7 5.70 -0.25 31.50
N PRO A 8 6.43 -0.81 32.47
CA PRO A 8 7.83 -1.17 32.29
C PRO A 8 7.89 -2.41 31.42
N GLY A 9 8.52 -2.31 30.27
CA GLY A 9 8.92 -3.46 29.46
C GLY A 9 8.46 -3.52 28.02
N TYR A 10 7.62 -2.59 27.54
CA TYR A 10 7.30 -2.54 26.11
C TYR A 10 8.43 -1.81 25.36
N ARG A 11 9.31 -2.58 24.72
CA ARG A 11 10.20 -2.05 23.70
C ARG A 11 9.40 -2.04 22.39
N TRP A 12 9.28 -0.85 21.79
CA TRP A 12 8.81 -0.71 20.42
C TRP A 12 9.54 -1.72 19.52
N PRO A 13 8.85 -2.40 18.59
CA PRO A 13 9.55 -3.22 17.60
C PRO A 13 10.60 -2.33 16.93
N MET A 14 11.88 -2.74 16.99
CA MET A 14 12.93 -2.08 16.22
C MET A 14 12.49 -2.02 14.78
N GLY A 15 12.66 -0.89 14.11
CA GLY A 15 12.23 -0.64 12.74
C GLY A 15 11.08 0.36 12.56
N ALA A 16 10.22 0.56 13.57
CA ALA A 16 9.14 1.55 13.47
C ALA A 16 9.66 3.01 13.49
N HIS A 17 10.81 3.24 14.13
CA HIS A 17 11.45 4.56 14.26
C HIS A 17 12.45 4.87 13.13
N ASP A 18 12.86 3.85 12.34
CA ASP A 18 13.87 4.02 11.29
C ASP A 18 13.26 4.42 9.93
N SER A 19 11.95 4.58 9.86
CA SER A 19 11.25 5.03 8.65
C SER A 19 11.42 6.54 8.48
N LEU A 20 11.79 6.97 7.28
CA LEU A 20 11.79 8.38 6.87
C LEU A 20 10.46 9.07 7.23
N TRP A 21 9.34 8.37 7.05
CA TRP A 21 8.00 8.92 7.27
C TRP A 21 7.62 9.15 8.73
N ASN A 22 8.46 8.71 9.66
CA ASN A 22 8.31 8.89 11.10
C ASN A 22 9.46 9.73 11.72
N ASP A 23 10.31 10.32 10.89
CA ASP A 23 11.40 11.17 11.36
C ASP A 23 10.85 12.55 11.77
N ASP A 24 10.81 12.81 13.07
CA ASP A 24 10.31 14.06 13.65
C ASP A 24 11.14 15.28 13.23
N SER A 25 12.41 15.10 12.84
CA SER A 25 13.28 16.18 12.36
C SER A 25 12.84 16.78 11.03
N LEU A 26 11.97 16.07 10.27
CA LEU A 26 11.45 16.49 8.97
C LEU A 26 10.13 17.27 9.06
N GLY A 27 9.76 17.79 10.23
CA GLY A 27 8.55 18.58 10.41
C GLY A 27 7.24 17.76 10.36
N ALA A 28 7.35 16.45 10.39
CA ALA A 28 6.24 15.55 10.67
C ALA A 28 5.90 15.69 12.16
N GLY A 29 5.32 16.82 12.55
CA GLY A 29 5.08 17.34 13.89
C GLY A 29 5.18 16.34 15.02
N GLU A 30 5.63 16.80 16.21
CA GLU A 30 5.86 15.94 17.38
C GLU A 30 4.93 14.74 17.38
N GLN A 31 5.49 13.54 17.21
CA GLN A 31 4.76 12.33 17.59
C GLN A 31 4.42 12.53 19.07
N ARG A 32 3.35 13.24 19.32
CA ARG A 32 2.60 12.94 20.50
C ARG A 32 2.16 11.51 20.30
N VAL A 33 3.01 10.58 20.79
CA VAL A 33 2.48 9.34 21.36
C VAL A 33 1.58 9.87 22.48
N SER A 34 0.45 10.44 22.05
CA SER A 34 -0.61 10.81 22.96
C SER A 34 -0.99 9.48 23.59
N ALA A 35 -0.81 9.38 24.86
CA ALA A 35 -1.42 8.32 25.65
C ALA A 35 -2.89 8.22 25.19
N GLY A 36 -3.17 7.22 24.32
CA GLY A 36 -4.46 6.94 23.71
C GLY A 36 -5.14 8.15 23.07
N ARG A 37 -5.22 8.20 21.75
CA ARG A 37 -6.17 9.04 21.02
C ARG A 37 -7.59 8.53 21.21
N THR A 38 -7.97 8.28 22.47
CA THR A 38 -9.25 7.64 22.80
C THR A 38 -10.45 8.59 22.69
N GLY A 39 -10.21 9.85 22.31
CA GLY A 39 -11.32 10.83 22.30
C GLY A 39 -12.01 11.00 23.67
N GLY A 40 -11.37 10.54 24.77
CA GLY A 40 -11.95 10.56 26.12
C GLY A 40 -12.73 9.29 26.49
N PHE A 41 -12.77 8.28 25.61
CA PHE A 41 -13.48 7.01 25.87
C PHE A 41 -12.57 5.95 26.52
N ASP A 42 -13.11 5.17 27.46
CA ASP A 42 -12.46 3.96 28.01
C ASP A 42 -13.16 2.72 27.41
N LEU A 43 -12.39 1.69 27.08
CA LEU A 43 -12.93 0.38 26.66
C LEU A 43 -13.78 -0.31 27.73
N LYS A 44 -13.66 0.13 28.98
CA LYS A 44 -14.45 -0.38 30.11
C LYS A 44 -15.82 0.25 30.22
N ASP A 45 -16.05 1.36 29.52
CA ASP A 45 -17.37 1.98 29.48
C ASP A 45 -18.29 1.06 28.65
N ASP A 46 -19.50 0.79 29.15
CA ASP A 46 -20.55 0.07 28.42
C ASP A 46 -21.10 0.94 27.27
N LEU A 47 -20.22 1.33 26.36
CA LEU A 47 -20.57 2.12 25.20
C LEU A 47 -21.07 1.22 24.08
N GLU A 48 -22.22 1.57 23.56
CA GLU A 48 -22.76 0.95 22.35
C GLU A 48 -22.18 1.66 21.12
N TRP A 49 -21.47 0.92 20.29
CA TRP A 49 -20.97 1.37 19.00
C TRP A 49 -21.87 0.87 17.89
N ASP A 50 -22.07 1.68 16.87
CA ASP A 50 -22.80 1.27 15.68
C ASP A 50 -21.85 0.50 14.73
N VAL A 51 -20.60 0.93 14.65
CA VAL A 51 -19.55 0.29 13.84
C VAL A 51 -18.26 0.17 14.65
N VAL A 52 -17.63 -1.01 14.59
CA VAL A 52 -16.27 -1.23 15.08
C VAL A 52 -15.37 -1.60 13.91
N ILE A 53 -14.28 -0.87 13.71
CA ILE A 53 -13.28 -1.10 12.68
C ILE A 53 -11.99 -1.61 13.34
N VAL A 54 -11.44 -2.72 12.87
CA VAL A 54 -10.19 -3.29 13.36
C VAL A 54 -9.08 -2.98 12.37
N GLY A 55 -8.19 -2.07 12.77
CA GLY A 55 -7.07 -1.54 12.01
C GLY A 55 -7.23 -0.07 11.64
N ALA A 56 -6.27 0.77 12.06
CA ALA A 56 -6.18 2.21 11.77
C ALA A 56 -5.18 2.51 10.66
N GLY A 57 -5.16 1.70 9.61
CA GLY A 57 -4.52 1.99 8.33
C GLY A 57 -5.47 2.74 7.40
N TYR A 58 -5.03 2.99 6.15
CA TYR A 58 -5.87 3.65 5.14
C TYR A 58 -7.25 3.01 5.00
N SER A 59 -7.33 1.69 4.89
CA SER A 59 -8.61 0.98 4.74
C SER A 59 -9.62 1.29 5.85
N GLY A 60 -9.18 1.23 7.10
CA GLY A 60 -10.05 1.50 8.25
C GLY A 60 -10.44 2.97 8.34
N LEU A 61 -9.48 3.88 8.15
CA LEU A 61 -9.71 5.32 8.25
C LEU A 61 -10.61 5.83 7.11
N TRP A 62 -10.39 5.38 5.87
CA TRP A 62 -11.27 5.72 4.75
C TRP A 62 -12.67 5.15 4.91
N THR A 63 -12.81 3.92 5.43
CA THR A 63 -14.13 3.35 5.73
C THR A 63 -14.87 4.22 6.76
N ALA A 64 -14.21 4.63 7.84
CA ALA A 64 -14.81 5.52 8.83
C ALA A 64 -15.20 6.88 8.23
N HIS A 65 -14.33 7.46 7.38
CA HIS A 65 -14.57 8.74 6.72
C HIS A 65 -15.87 8.70 5.91
N TYR A 66 -15.99 7.73 5.01
CA TYR A 66 -17.16 7.64 4.13
C TYR A 66 -18.43 7.15 4.82
N LEU A 67 -18.33 6.37 5.89
CA LEU A 67 -19.48 6.07 6.76
C LEU A 67 -20.04 7.34 7.40
N LEU A 68 -19.17 8.21 7.93
CA LEU A 68 -19.58 9.48 8.49
C LEU A 68 -20.08 10.49 7.44
N ASP A 69 -19.68 10.34 6.18
CA ASP A 69 -20.25 11.14 5.08
C ASP A 69 -21.69 10.70 4.74
N HIS A 70 -22.00 9.41 4.91
CA HIS A 70 -23.37 8.90 4.80
C HIS A 70 -24.24 9.27 6.01
N ASP A 71 -23.70 9.09 7.22
CA ASP A 71 -24.40 9.40 8.46
C ASP A 71 -23.43 9.95 9.52
N PRO A 72 -23.42 11.28 9.74
CA PRO A 72 -22.54 11.92 10.71
C PRO A 72 -22.77 11.54 12.17
N GLU A 73 -23.92 10.93 12.51
CA GLU A 73 -24.29 10.55 13.87
C GLU A 73 -23.83 9.13 14.24
N LEU A 74 -23.22 8.38 13.29
CA LEU A 74 -22.72 7.04 13.56
C LEU A 74 -21.62 7.06 14.64
N ARG A 75 -21.81 6.23 15.66
CA ARG A 75 -20.82 6.02 16.72
C ARG A 75 -19.81 4.95 16.23
N ILE A 76 -18.64 5.41 15.79
CA ILE A 76 -17.60 4.55 15.24
C ILE A 76 -16.45 4.41 16.22
N ALA A 77 -16.03 3.17 16.51
CA ALA A 77 -14.80 2.87 17.21
C ALA A 77 -13.78 2.22 16.25
N ILE A 78 -12.53 2.67 16.27
CA ILE A 78 -11.41 2.05 15.59
C ILE A 78 -10.47 1.43 16.63
N ILE A 79 -10.12 0.17 16.45
CA ILE A 79 -9.21 -0.58 17.32
C ILE A 79 -7.91 -0.82 16.57
N GLU A 80 -6.80 -0.32 17.12
CA GLU A 80 -5.47 -0.45 16.53
C GLU A 80 -4.49 -1.05 17.55
N ARG A 81 -3.75 -2.05 17.10
CA ARG A 81 -2.79 -2.78 17.95
C ARG A 81 -1.64 -1.90 18.41
N GLU A 82 -1.13 -1.07 17.53
CA GLU A 82 0.03 -0.20 17.76
C GLU A 82 -0.41 1.28 17.78
N PHE A 83 -0.25 1.96 16.67
CA PHE A 83 -0.71 3.34 16.44
C PHE A 83 -1.23 3.48 15.01
N ALA A 84 -2.02 4.50 14.74
CA ALA A 84 -2.57 4.75 13.41
C ALA A 84 -1.46 4.87 12.36
N GLY A 85 -1.54 4.03 11.31
CA GLY A 85 -0.53 3.98 10.26
C GLY A 85 0.70 3.12 10.57
N PHE A 86 0.74 2.38 11.68
CA PHE A 86 1.86 1.49 11.99
C PHE A 86 2.19 0.49 10.88
N GLY A 87 1.17 -0.02 10.20
CA GLY A 87 1.35 -0.98 9.09
C GLY A 87 1.86 -0.34 7.80
N ALA A 88 1.58 -0.98 6.67
CA ALA A 88 2.00 -0.52 5.35
C ALA A 88 1.54 0.91 5.03
N SER A 89 0.43 1.38 5.60
CA SER A 89 -0.12 2.71 5.35
C SER A 89 0.84 3.86 5.72
N GLY A 90 1.59 3.73 6.80
CA GLY A 90 2.58 4.75 7.18
C GLY A 90 4.02 4.41 6.77
N ARG A 91 4.25 3.34 5.99
CA ARG A 91 5.58 2.84 5.64
C ARG A 91 5.77 2.55 4.15
N ASN A 92 4.72 2.74 3.33
CA ASN A 92 4.79 2.52 1.88
C ASN A 92 5.71 3.54 1.20
N GLY A 93 5.92 3.38 -0.10
CA GLY A 93 6.79 4.23 -0.88
C GLY A 93 6.22 5.62 -1.22
N GLY A 94 5.01 5.93 -0.76
CA GLY A 94 4.33 7.20 -1.04
C GLY A 94 3.81 7.31 -2.48
N TRP A 95 3.56 6.18 -3.14
CA TRP A 95 2.89 6.11 -4.42
C TRP A 95 1.37 6.03 -4.21
N CYS A 96 0.65 7.02 -4.72
CA CYS A 96 -0.79 6.96 -4.89
C CYS A 96 -1.04 6.69 -6.36
N ILE A 97 -1.24 5.42 -6.74
CA ILE A 97 -1.34 5.01 -8.14
C ILE A 97 -2.66 4.32 -8.42
N GLY A 98 -3.22 4.60 -9.59
CA GLY A 98 -4.48 4.07 -10.09
C GLY A 98 -4.37 2.63 -10.64
N GLU A 99 -3.58 1.78 -10.00
CA GLU A 99 -3.38 0.39 -10.44
C GLU A 99 -3.89 -0.61 -9.41
N LEU A 100 -4.22 -1.80 -9.88
CA LEU A 100 -4.52 -2.98 -9.05
C LEU A 100 -3.60 -4.13 -9.43
N ALA A 101 -3.15 -4.89 -8.44
CA ALA A 101 -2.33 -6.09 -8.67
C ALA A 101 -3.09 -7.19 -9.45
N ALA A 102 -4.43 -7.19 -9.39
CA ALA A 102 -5.26 -7.97 -10.29
C ALA A 102 -5.39 -7.22 -11.61
N GLY A 103 -4.66 -7.65 -12.64
CA GLY A 103 -4.77 -7.08 -13.98
C GLY A 103 -6.17 -7.29 -14.59
N TYR A 104 -6.43 -6.56 -15.70
CA TYR A 104 -7.72 -6.55 -16.40
C TYR A 104 -8.31 -7.96 -16.63
N ASP A 105 -7.52 -8.91 -17.13
CA ASP A 105 -8.02 -10.26 -17.45
C ASP A 105 -8.63 -10.98 -16.24
N LYS A 106 -8.01 -10.80 -15.06
CA LYS A 106 -8.54 -11.36 -13.82
C LYS A 106 -9.82 -10.66 -13.37
N LEU A 107 -9.86 -9.35 -13.50
CA LEU A 107 -11.05 -8.55 -13.17
C LEU A 107 -12.22 -8.92 -14.07
N ALA A 108 -11.98 -9.02 -15.38
CA ALA A 108 -13.00 -9.41 -16.37
C ALA A 108 -13.48 -10.86 -16.18
N ALA A 109 -12.56 -11.77 -15.79
CA ALA A 109 -12.92 -13.15 -15.48
C ALA A 109 -13.76 -13.30 -14.19
N ALA A 110 -13.63 -12.37 -13.25
CA ALA A 110 -14.40 -12.36 -12.00
C ALA A 110 -15.81 -11.77 -12.16
N SER A 111 -16.03 -10.98 -13.22
CA SER A 111 -17.30 -10.31 -13.51
C SER A 111 -17.56 -10.36 -15.03
N ASP A 112 -17.28 -9.21 -15.69
CA ASP A 112 -17.33 -9.06 -17.15
C ASP A 112 -16.41 -7.89 -17.57
N THR A 113 -16.37 -7.61 -18.88
CA THR A 113 -15.58 -6.52 -19.44
C THR A 113 -15.98 -5.14 -18.88
N ALA A 114 -17.29 -4.88 -18.78
CA ALA A 114 -17.80 -3.57 -18.35
C ALA A 114 -17.44 -3.32 -16.87
N GLY A 115 -17.69 -4.29 -15.99
CA GLY A 115 -17.35 -4.21 -14.58
C GLY A 115 -15.85 -4.08 -14.33
N ALA A 116 -15.01 -4.78 -15.10
CA ALA A 116 -13.56 -4.64 -15.01
C ALA A 116 -13.10 -3.23 -15.37
N LEU A 117 -13.59 -2.68 -16.49
CA LEU A 117 -13.26 -1.32 -16.93
C LEU A 117 -13.79 -0.25 -15.96
N ALA A 118 -15.00 -0.44 -15.43
CA ALA A 118 -15.58 0.46 -14.44
C ALA A 118 -14.71 0.50 -13.16
N LEU A 119 -14.27 -0.66 -12.66
CA LEU A 119 -13.37 -0.72 -11.51
C LEU A 119 -12.02 -0.04 -11.80
N MET A 120 -11.39 -0.30 -12.95
CA MET A 120 -10.11 0.32 -13.31
C MET A 120 -10.22 1.85 -13.33
N ARG A 121 -11.24 2.41 -14.01
CA ARG A 121 -11.47 3.86 -14.04
C ARG A 121 -11.73 4.43 -12.63
N ALA A 122 -12.52 3.74 -11.82
CA ALA A 122 -12.77 4.17 -10.45
C ALA A 122 -11.50 4.18 -9.57
N VAL A 123 -10.53 3.30 -9.84
CA VAL A 123 -9.21 3.34 -9.17
C VAL A 123 -8.38 4.51 -9.69
N PHE A 124 -8.44 4.84 -10.99
CA PHE A 124 -7.82 6.05 -11.56
C PHE A 124 -8.34 7.30 -10.86
N ASP A 125 -9.66 7.47 -10.81
CA ASP A 125 -10.34 8.61 -10.15
C ASP A 125 -10.02 8.70 -8.65
N SER A 126 -9.66 7.57 -8.02
CA SER A 126 -9.34 7.54 -6.60
C SER A 126 -8.01 8.19 -6.26
N VAL A 127 -7.11 8.36 -7.23
CA VAL A 127 -5.88 9.15 -7.04
C VAL A 127 -6.23 10.61 -6.78
N ASP A 128 -7.08 11.20 -7.62
CA ASP A 128 -7.54 12.57 -7.46
C ASP A 128 -8.42 12.74 -6.22
N GLU A 129 -9.23 11.74 -5.90
CA GLU A 129 -10.08 11.76 -4.68
C GLU A 129 -9.23 11.80 -3.41
N VAL A 130 -8.12 11.04 -3.33
CA VAL A 130 -7.19 11.12 -2.20
C VAL A 130 -6.63 12.53 -2.05
N GLY A 131 -6.17 13.14 -3.14
CA GLY A 131 -5.68 14.52 -3.15
C GLY A 131 -6.75 15.54 -2.75
N ARG A 132 -7.96 15.40 -3.31
CA ARG A 132 -9.11 16.25 -3.02
C ARG A 132 -9.50 16.23 -1.55
N VAL A 133 -9.64 15.03 -0.96
CA VAL A 133 -10.01 14.89 0.46
C VAL A 133 -8.90 15.41 1.35
N ALA A 134 -7.63 15.12 1.05
CA ALA A 134 -6.50 15.64 1.82
C ALA A 134 -6.52 17.17 1.84
N ALA A 135 -6.66 17.81 0.69
CA ALA A 135 -6.72 19.27 0.57
C ALA A 135 -7.94 19.87 1.29
N ALA A 136 -9.14 19.30 1.08
CA ALA A 136 -10.38 19.78 1.70
C ALA A 136 -10.36 19.64 3.23
N SER A 137 -9.60 18.67 3.76
CA SER A 137 -9.47 18.41 5.19
C SER A 137 -8.25 19.11 5.82
N GLY A 138 -7.49 19.88 5.06
CA GLY A 138 -6.27 20.55 5.54
C GLY A 138 -5.12 19.59 5.88
N ILE A 139 -5.12 18.40 5.28
CA ILE A 139 -4.04 17.42 5.44
C ILE A 139 -2.93 17.72 4.43
N ASP A 140 -1.87 18.39 4.90
CA ASP A 140 -0.66 18.61 4.09
C ASP A 140 0.18 17.31 4.09
N CYS A 141 -0.02 16.50 3.06
CA CYS A 141 0.72 15.26 2.86
C CYS A 141 1.69 15.32 1.67
N ASP A 142 2.13 16.50 1.29
CA ASP A 142 3.06 16.73 0.16
C ASP A 142 2.55 16.11 -1.17
N PHE A 143 1.24 16.08 -1.39
CA PHE A 143 0.62 15.47 -2.57
C PHE A 143 1.06 16.19 -3.86
N SER A 144 1.54 15.43 -4.85
CA SER A 144 1.96 15.93 -6.16
C SER A 144 1.50 14.97 -7.25
N ASN A 145 0.54 15.43 -8.06
CA ASN A 145 -0.03 14.63 -9.17
C ASN A 145 0.86 14.72 -10.43
N GLY A 146 2.06 14.14 -10.35
CA GLY A 146 3.06 14.16 -11.43
C GLY A 146 3.00 12.95 -12.37
N GLY A 147 2.13 11.98 -12.09
CA GLY A 147 2.11 10.70 -12.81
C GLY A 147 3.21 9.72 -12.37
N ALA A 148 3.30 8.60 -13.08
CA ALA A 148 4.31 7.56 -12.87
C ALA A 148 5.08 7.28 -14.16
N LEU A 149 6.40 7.14 -14.06
CA LEU A 149 7.29 6.76 -15.16
C LEU A 149 7.85 5.37 -14.92
N ARG A 150 7.64 4.44 -15.85
CA ARG A 150 8.32 3.15 -15.89
C ARG A 150 9.31 3.13 -17.06
N LEU A 151 10.62 3.06 -16.77
CA LEU A 151 11.65 2.99 -17.81
C LEU A 151 11.79 1.58 -18.37
N ALA A 152 11.98 1.46 -19.68
CA ALA A 152 12.46 0.25 -20.33
C ALA A 152 13.97 0.39 -20.60
N ARG A 153 14.77 -0.50 -20.00
CA ARG A 153 16.24 -0.50 -20.10
C ARG A 153 16.79 -1.70 -20.88
N THR A 154 15.93 -2.66 -21.21
CA THR A 154 16.22 -3.81 -22.07
C THR A 154 15.18 -3.92 -23.19
N ALA A 155 15.52 -4.62 -24.29
CA ALA A 155 14.56 -4.87 -25.36
C ALA A 155 13.35 -5.70 -24.87
N ALA A 156 13.56 -6.58 -23.88
CA ALA A 156 12.48 -7.36 -23.28
C ALA A 156 11.50 -6.50 -22.48
N GLN A 157 11.99 -5.52 -21.75
CA GLN A 157 11.16 -4.55 -21.02
C GLN A 157 10.36 -3.67 -21.98
N LEU A 158 11.04 -3.12 -23.00
CA LEU A 158 10.37 -2.31 -24.02
C LEU A 158 9.25 -3.07 -24.73
N ALA A 159 9.50 -4.33 -25.09
CA ALA A 159 8.49 -5.17 -25.73
C ALA A 159 7.26 -5.37 -24.83
N ARG A 160 7.46 -5.61 -23.52
CA ARG A 160 6.34 -5.71 -22.55
C ARG A 160 5.52 -4.43 -22.47
N GLN A 161 6.18 -3.26 -22.44
CA GLN A 161 5.48 -1.97 -22.39
C GLN A 161 4.67 -1.73 -23.68
N HIS A 162 5.17 -2.13 -24.84
CA HIS A 162 4.42 -2.07 -26.08
C HIS A 162 3.20 -3.00 -26.05
N GLU A 163 3.36 -4.26 -25.62
CA GLU A 163 2.26 -5.21 -25.48
C GLU A 163 1.19 -4.68 -24.49
N GLU A 164 1.60 -4.12 -23.36
CA GLU A 164 0.71 -3.51 -22.38
C GLU A 164 -0.06 -2.30 -22.97
N ALA A 165 0.65 -1.40 -23.64
CA ALA A 165 0.04 -0.23 -24.26
C ALA A 165 -0.95 -0.60 -25.37
N GLU A 166 -0.64 -1.57 -26.21
CA GLU A 166 -1.59 -2.09 -27.21
C GLU A 166 -2.81 -2.68 -26.56
N HIS A 167 -2.63 -3.46 -25.49
CA HIS A 167 -3.74 -4.04 -24.74
C HIS A 167 -4.62 -2.94 -24.14
N MET A 168 -4.05 -1.97 -23.43
CA MET A 168 -4.80 -0.85 -22.83
C MET A 168 -5.57 -0.04 -23.88
N ARG A 169 -4.97 0.25 -25.05
CA ARG A 169 -5.67 0.92 -26.15
C ARG A 169 -6.84 0.07 -26.67
N SER A 170 -6.69 -1.23 -26.75
CA SER A 170 -7.77 -2.15 -27.16
C SER A 170 -8.98 -2.10 -26.21
N LEU A 171 -8.74 -1.72 -24.94
CA LEU A 171 -9.74 -1.54 -23.89
C LEU A 171 -10.36 -0.13 -23.89
N GLY A 172 -9.93 0.76 -24.78
CA GLY A 172 -10.45 2.11 -24.93
C GLY A 172 -9.80 3.17 -24.03
N PHE A 173 -8.66 2.86 -23.43
CA PHE A 173 -7.81 3.86 -22.78
C PHE A 173 -7.00 4.65 -23.82
N THR A 174 -6.64 5.88 -23.51
CA THR A 174 -6.02 6.81 -24.44
C THR A 174 -4.65 7.30 -23.96
N ASP A 175 -4.02 8.14 -24.77
CA ASP A 175 -2.76 8.77 -24.40
C ASP A 175 -2.91 9.79 -23.24
N ASP A 176 -4.13 10.16 -22.85
CA ASP A 176 -4.43 10.93 -21.63
C ASP A 176 -4.28 10.05 -20.37
N ASP A 177 -4.49 8.73 -20.51
CA ASP A 177 -4.34 7.78 -19.39
C ASP A 177 -2.90 7.29 -19.29
N PHE A 178 -2.29 6.92 -20.42
CA PHE A 178 -0.92 6.44 -20.47
C PHE A 178 -0.28 6.71 -21.84
N ARG A 179 1.03 6.86 -21.84
CA ARG A 179 1.77 7.22 -23.04
C ARG A 179 3.07 6.46 -23.15
N LEU A 180 3.29 5.78 -24.29
CA LEU A 180 4.61 5.26 -24.64
C LEU A 180 5.54 6.43 -24.98
N LEU A 181 6.71 6.41 -24.36
CA LEU A 181 7.77 7.39 -24.56
C LEU A 181 8.90 6.74 -25.36
N ASP A 182 9.43 7.46 -26.31
CA ASP A 182 10.70 7.06 -26.94
C ASP A 182 11.88 7.23 -25.97
N ALA A 183 13.08 6.80 -26.39
CA ALA A 183 14.26 6.86 -25.54
C ALA A 183 14.66 8.31 -25.18
N GLY A 184 14.42 9.27 -26.08
CA GLY A 184 14.71 10.68 -25.86
C GLY A 184 13.74 11.30 -24.84
N GLU A 185 12.44 11.09 -25.04
CA GLU A 185 11.38 11.56 -24.14
C GLU A 185 11.52 10.97 -22.73
N ALA A 186 11.75 9.65 -22.63
CA ALA A 186 11.93 8.97 -21.36
C ALA A 186 13.18 9.45 -20.63
N THR A 187 14.30 9.67 -21.35
CA THR A 187 15.54 10.20 -20.77
C THR A 187 15.39 11.66 -20.35
N ALA A 188 14.63 12.47 -21.07
CA ALA A 188 14.34 13.85 -20.69
C ALA A 188 13.52 13.94 -19.42
N MET A 189 12.61 12.98 -19.19
CA MET A 189 11.81 12.91 -17.96
C MET A 189 12.63 12.36 -16.79
N MET A 190 13.46 11.33 -17.00
CA MET A 190 14.37 10.78 -15.99
C MET A 190 15.64 10.25 -16.65
N ALA A 191 16.77 10.90 -16.42
CA ALA A 191 18.06 10.51 -16.96
C ALA A 191 18.61 9.27 -16.22
N SER A 192 18.65 8.15 -16.95
CA SER A 192 19.13 6.85 -16.47
C SER A 192 19.96 6.15 -17.55
N PRO A 193 20.96 5.34 -17.22
CA PRO A 193 21.73 4.59 -18.21
C PRO A 193 20.90 3.55 -18.94
N GLY A 194 21.10 3.43 -20.25
CA GLY A 194 20.54 2.35 -21.07
C GLY A 194 19.05 2.47 -21.33
N VAL A 195 18.45 3.66 -21.18
CA VAL A 195 17.04 3.92 -21.51
C VAL A 195 16.79 3.65 -22.99
N ARG A 196 15.77 2.84 -23.28
CA ARG A 196 15.29 2.51 -24.63
C ARG A 196 13.91 3.07 -24.92
N GLY A 197 13.21 3.48 -23.89
CA GLY A 197 11.88 4.04 -23.89
C GLY A 197 11.29 4.00 -22.50
N GLY A 198 10.01 4.28 -22.39
CA GLY A 198 9.28 4.27 -21.14
C GLY A 198 7.78 4.22 -21.35
N LEU A 199 7.07 3.95 -20.27
CA LEU A 199 5.64 4.10 -20.18
C LEU A 199 5.33 5.14 -19.10
N PHE A 200 4.69 6.22 -19.50
CA PHE A 200 4.14 7.21 -18.56
C PHE A 200 2.69 6.89 -18.29
N PHE A 201 2.30 6.88 -17.04
CA PHE A 201 0.94 6.66 -16.56
C PHE A 201 0.47 7.90 -15.79
N ALA A 202 -0.63 8.51 -16.26
CA ALA A 202 -1.07 9.81 -15.76
C ALA A 202 -1.69 9.73 -14.35
N HIS A 203 -2.37 8.61 -14.03
CA HIS A 203 -3.13 8.45 -12.80
C HIS A 203 -2.25 7.98 -11.63
N ALA A 204 -1.28 8.81 -11.28
CA ALA A 204 -0.38 8.56 -10.15
C ALA A 204 0.11 9.86 -9.51
N ALA A 205 0.28 9.82 -8.20
CA ALA A 205 0.80 10.95 -7.42
C ALA A 205 1.86 10.47 -6.41
N ALA A 206 2.82 11.34 -6.13
CA ALA A 206 3.73 11.20 -5.01
C ALA A 206 3.12 11.85 -3.76
N LEU A 207 3.32 11.25 -2.60
CA LEU A 207 2.89 11.82 -1.33
C LEU A 207 3.75 11.34 -0.15
N HIS A 208 3.56 11.96 1.00
CA HIS A 208 4.15 11.54 2.27
C HIS A 208 3.14 10.66 3.04
N PRO A 209 3.30 9.32 3.02
CA PRO A 209 2.26 8.41 3.52
C PRO A 209 2.02 8.54 5.02
N GLY A 210 3.05 8.85 5.80
CA GLY A 210 2.92 9.09 7.24
C GLY A 210 2.08 10.32 7.56
N LYS A 211 2.26 11.43 6.82
CA LYS A 211 1.42 12.63 6.98
C LYS A 211 -0.04 12.35 6.62
N LEU A 212 -0.27 11.64 5.50
CA LEU A 212 -1.64 11.30 5.08
C LEU A 212 -2.36 10.45 6.12
N VAL A 213 -1.76 9.35 6.58
CA VAL A 213 -2.45 8.43 7.50
C VAL A 213 -2.68 9.05 8.87
N ARG A 214 -1.73 9.86 9.37
CA ARG A 214 -1.90 10.59 10.64
C ARG A 214 -2.95 11.69 10.52
N GLY A 215 -2.92 12.45 9.43
CA GLY A 215 -3.93 13.48 9.17
C GLY A 215 -5.34 12.89 9.06
N LEU A 216 -5.51 11.73 8.42
CA LEU A 216 -6.78 11.01 8.39
C LEU A 216 -7.21 10.55 9.78
N ALA A 217 -6.29 10.05 10.59
CA ALA A 217 -6.60 9.65 11.97
C ALA A 217 -7.06 10.84 12.82
N ASP A 218 -6.36 11.98 12.71
CA ASP A 218 -6.73 13.21 13.40
C ASP A 218 -8.08 13.76 12.93
N LEU A 219 -8.34 13.71 11.62
CA LEU A 219 -9.64 14.05 11.04
C LEU A 219 -10.76 13.17 11.61
N MET A 220 -10.55 11.86 11.70
CA MET A 220 -11.56 10.94 12.24
C MET A 220 -11.82 11.21 13.72
N VAL A 221 -10.79 11.41 14.53
CA VAL A 221 -10.95 11.79 15.93
C VAL A 221 -11.68 13.14 16.07
N GLY A 222 -11.35 14.12 15.22
CA GLY A 222 -12.05 15.41 15.16
C GLY A 222 -13.53 15.30 14.76
N ARG A 223 -13.91 14.25 14.02
CA ARG A 223 -15.31 13.91 13.67
C ARG A 223 -16.00 13.01 14.70
N GLY A 224 -15.39 12.77 15.87
CA GLY A 224 -16.01 12.00 16.96
C GLY A 224 -15.73 10.50 16.94
N VAL A 225 -14.88 10.00 16.05
CA VAL A 225 -14.47 8.58 16.06
C VAL A 225 -13.61 8.29 17.28
N ALA A 226 -13.94 7.25 18.03
CA ALA A 226 -13.10 6.75 19.12
C ALA A 226 -11.98 5.87 18.56
N LEU A 227 -10.74 6.33 18.66
CA LEU A 227 -9.57 5.60 18.21
C LEU A 227 -8.82 4.99 19.40
N PHE A 228 -8.90 3.67 19.56
CA PHE A 228 -8.23 2.91 20.61
C PHE A 228 -6.91 2.31 20.10
N GLU A 229 -5.84 3.07 20.23
CA GLU A 229 -4.48 2.60 19.98
C GLU A 229 -3.99 1.68 21.11
N GLN A 230 -2.89 0.94 20.87
CA GLN A 230 -2.31 -0.02 21.82
C GLN A 230 -3.35 -1.07 22.30
N THR A 231 -4.27 -1.45 21.41
CA THR A 231 -5.36 -2.38 21.68
C THR A 231 -5.40 -3.47 20.61
N ALA A 232 -4.91 -4.66 20.95
CA ALA A 232 -4.78 -5.75 19.98
C ALA A 232 -6.05 -6.59 19.87
N ALA A 233 -6.71 -6.58 18.72
CA ALA A 233 -7.77 -7.54 18.42
C ALA A 233 -7.19 -8.95 18.29
N ARG A 234 -7.82 -9.94 18.97
CA ARG A 234 -7.46 -11.35 18.96
C ARG A 234 -8.41 -12.20 18.12
N ALA A 235 -9.67 -11.84 18.12
CA ALA A 235 -10.70 -12.49 17.32
C ALA A 235 -11.80 -11.48 16.95
N ILE A 236 -12.36 -11.69 15.76
CA ILE A 236 -13.54 -10.98 15.26
C ILE A 236 -14.63 -12.01 15.12
N GLU A 237 -15.77 -11.74 15.74
CA GLU A 237 -16.97 -12.59 15.73
C GLU A 237 -18.19 -11.69 15.43
N PRO A 238 -19.29 -12.23 14.92
CA PRO A 238 -20.53 -11.44 14.78
C PRO A 238 -20.91 -10.73 16.07
N GLY A 239 -21.09 -9.42 15.99
CA GLY A 239 -21.49 -8.57 17.12
C GLY A 239 -20.39 -8.24 18.13
N ARG A 240 -19.14 -8.75 17.99
CA ARG A 240 -18.08 -8.45 18.96
C ARG A 240 -16.64 -8.63 18.46
N VAL A 241 -15.74 -7.83 18.99
CA VAL A 241 -14.28 -7.98 18.83
C VAL A 241 -13.68 -8.34 20.20
N LEU A 242 -12.92 -9.42 20.25
CA LEU A 242 -12.15 -9.81 21.44
C LEU A 242 -10.79 -9.15 21.36
N THR A 243 -10.43 -8.32 22.33
CA THR A 243 -9.15 -7.63 22.42
C THR A 243 -8.35 -8.11 23.63
N ASP A 244 -7.10 -7.68 23.75
CA ASP A 244 -6.28 -7.89 24.95
C ASP A 244 -6.68 -6.99 26.14
N ARG A 245 -7.58 -6.01 25.90
CA ARG A 245 -8.08 -5.09 26.93
C ARG A 245 -9.53 -5.30 27.31
N GLY A 246 -10.26 -6.17 26.57
CA GLY A 246 -11.68 -6.41 26.81
C GLY A 246 -12.44 -6.77 25.53
N ILE A 247 -13.75 -6.68 25.60
CA ILE A 247 -14.66 -7.00 24.48
C ILE A 247 -15.33 -5.71 24.03
N VAL A 248 -15.24 -5.43 22.73
CA VAL A 248 -15.96 -4.30 22.11
C VAL A 248 -17.09 -4.86 21.26
N ARG A 249 -18.28 -4.24 21.37
CA ARG A 249 -19.52 -4.73 20.74
C ARG A 249 -20.04 -3.71 19.74
N ALA A 250 -20.50 -4.21 18.59
CA ALA A 250 -21.23 -3.44 17.58
C ALA A 250 -21.99 -4.38 16.64
N PRO A 251 -23.11 -3.98 16.08
CA PRO A 251 -23.80 -4.74 15.04
C PRO A 251 -22.97 -4.86 13.76
N VAL A 252 -22.13 -3.85 13.45
CA VAL A 252 -21.23 -3.86 12.28
C VAL A 252 -19.78 -3.92 12.73
N ILE A 253 -19.02 -4.89 12.22
CA ILE A 253 -17.59 -5.05 12.51
C ILE A 253 -16.82 -5.20 11.21
N VAL A 254 -15.84 -4.31 11.02
CA VAL A 254 -14.99 -4.26 9.84
C VAL A 254 -13.59 -4.76 10.15
N ARG A 255 -13.07 -5.67 9.33
CA ARG A 255 -11.70 -6.13 9.35
C ARG A 255 -10.86 -5.39 8.31
N ALA A 256 -9.95 -4.52 8.75
CA ALA A 256 -9.03 -3.71 7.93
C ALA A 256 -7.55 -3.95 8.34
N THR A 257 -7.17 -5.21 8.59
CA THR A 257 -5.90 -5.59 9.22
C THR A 257 -4.81 -6.00 8.24
N GLU A 258 -5.06 -6.01 6.94
CA GLU A 258 -4.13 -6.26 5.84
C GLU A 258 -3.12 -7.40 6.16
N GLY A 259 -1.80 -7.19 6.04
CA GLY A 259 -0.77 -8.20 6.32
C GLY A 259 -0.80 -8.80 7.73
N TYR A 260 -1.41 -8.11 8.69
CA TYR A 260 -1.58 -8.58 10.07
C TYR A 260 -2.84 -9.43 10.28
N THR A 261 -3.67 -9.63 9.26
CA THR A 261 -4.85 -10.51 9.29
C THR A 261 -4.51 -11.92 9.78
N ARG A 262 -3.29 -12.40 9.51
CA ARG A 262 -2.83 -13.72 9.97
C ARG A 262 -2.82 -13.88 11.50
N ASP A 263 -2.76 -12.79 12.26
CA ASP A 263 -2.70 -12.82 13.72
C ASP A 263 -4.09 -12.99 14.36
N LEU A 264 -5.15 -12.78 13.57
CA LEU A 264 -6.52 -13.03 13.98
C LEU A 264 -6.83 -14.53 13.99
N ARG A 265 -7.58 -14.98 15.00
CA ARG A 265 -8.02 -16.36 15.14
C ARG A 265 -8.69 -16.88 13.87
N GLY A 266 -8.20 -17.99 13.32
CA GLY A 266 -8.74 -18.62 12.11
C GLY A 266 -8.29 -18.01 10.79
N GLN A 267 -7.53 -16.90 10.76
CA GLN A 267 -7.15 -16.16 9.56
C GLN A 267 -5.73 -16.42 9.05
N ARG A 268 -4.98 -17.35 9.65
CA ARG A 268 -3.55 -17.57 9.41
C ARG A 268 -3.15 -17.88 7.95
N ARG A 269 -4.12 -18.28 7.11
CA ARG A 269 -3.91 -18.65 5.70
C ARG A 269 -4.72 -17.80 4.73
N SER A 270 -5.37 -16.74 5.21
CA SER A 270 -6.18 -15.84 4.36
C SER A 270 -5.30 -14.94 3.53
N LEU A 271 -4.33 -14.29 4.16
CA LEU A 271 -3.32 -13.45 3.52
C LEU A 271 -1.91 -13.91 3.96
N VAL A 272 -0.96 -13.80 3.05
CA VAL A 272 0.47 -14.00 3.34
C VAL A 272 1.09 -12.64 3.60
N PRO A 273 1.77 -12.44 4.75
CA PRO A 273 2.56 -11.23 4.98
C PRO A 273 3.81 -11.28 4.10
N TRP A 274 3.99 -10.25 3.30
CA TRP A 274 5.15 -10.10 2.42
C TRP A 274 5.78 -8.72 2.61
N TYR A 275 7.10 -8.68 2.78
CA TYR A 275 7.80 -7.44 2.98
C TYR A 275 8.06 -6.69 1.68
N SER A 276 7.77 -5.38 1.68
CA SER A 276 8.39 -4.40 0.79
C SER A 276 9.35 -3.57 1.63
N LEU A 277 10.61 -3.48 1.19
CA LEU A 277 11.66 -2.78 1.93
C LEU A 277 12.00 -1.47 1.23
N MET A 278 12.37 -0.49 2.02
CA MET A 278 12.61 0.88 1.61
C MET A 278 13.95 1.40 2.12
N ILE A 279 14.54 2.30 1.35
CA ILE A 279 15.65 3.16 1.75
C ILE A 279 15.32 4.61 1.46
N ALA A 280 15.99 5.54 2.13
CA ALA A 280 15.99 6.94 1.70
C ALA A 280 17.41 7.50 1.69
N THR A 281 17.67 8.37 0.72
CA THR A 281 18.92 9.13 0.67
C THR A 281 18.90 10.31 1.66
N GLU A 282 20.03 10.94 1.88
CA GLU A 282 20.07 12.32 2.35
C GLU A 282 19.37 13.26 1.34
N PRO A 283 18.99 14.50 1.72
CA PRO A 283 18.52 15.49 0.77
C PRO A 283 19.57 15.73 -0.32
N LEU A 284 19.12 15.69 -1.57
CA LEU A 284 20.00 15.89 -2.72
C LEU A 284 19.97 17.37 -3.14
N PRO A 285 21.09 17.94 -3.55
CA PRO A 285 21.16 19.31 -4.04
C PRO A 285 20.43 19.45 -5.39
N ASP A 286 20.06 20.69 -5.73
CA ASP A 286 19.23 20.99 -6.90
C ASP A 286 19.95 20.61 -8.22
N ASP A 287 21.24 20.79 -8.31
CA ASP A 287 22.04 20.40 -9.51
C ASP A 287 22.02 18.89 -9.77
N VAL A 288 21.95 18.06 -8.72
CA VAL A 288 21.75 16.63 -8.85
C VAL A 288 20.35 16.35 -9.41
N TRP A 289 19.32 17.02 -8.87
CA TRP A 289 17.96 16.87 -9.39
C TRP A 289 17.81 17.37 -10.82
N ASP A 290 18.47 18.46 -11.20
CA ASP A 290 18.50 18.96 -12.57
C ASP A 290 19.13 17.93 -13.52
N SER A 291 20.11 17.17 -13.03
CA SER A 291 20.75 16.08 -13.80
C SER A 291 19.91 14.80 -13.88
N ILE A 292 18.98 14.59 -12.95
CA ILE A 292 18.07 13.44 -12.93
C ILE A 292 16.80 13.74 -13.71
N GLY A 293 16.17 14.90 -13.51
CA GLY A 293 14.82 15.23 -13.96
C GLY A 293 13.76 15.04 -12.86
N LEU A 294 12.62 14.45 -13.20
CA LEU A 294 11.47 14.22 -12.28
C LEU A 294 10.97 15.52 -11.64
N HIS A 295 10.86 16.58 -12.45
CA HIS A 295 10.56 17.95 -12.00
C HIS A 295 9.16 18.08 -11.37
N ASP A 296 8.19 17.29 -11.85
CA ASP A 296 6.83 17.25 -11.31
C ASP A 296 6.67 16.20 -10.19
N ARG A 297 7.81 15.70 -9.67
CA ARG A 297 7.82 14.63 -8.67
C ARG A 297 7.10 13.36 -9.16
N GLN A 298 7.26 13.02 -10.44
CA GLN A 298 6.80 11.75 -10.98
C GLN A 298 7.32 10.61 -10.09
N THR A 299 6.46 9.66 -9.79
CA THR A 299 6.91 8.39 -9.23
C THR A 299 7.60 7.58 -10.32
N PHE A 300 8.62 6.78 -9.99
CA PHE A 300 9.44 6.13 -11.01
C PHE A 300 9.81 4.69 -10.67
N ALA A 301 9.89 3.86 -11.70
CA ALA A 301 10.32 2.47 -11.66
C ALA A 301 11.10 2.11 -12.93
N ASP A 302 11.69 0.92 -12.98
CA ASP A 302 11.94 0.24 -14.24
C ASP A 302 11.06 -1.01 -14.34
N ASP A 303 11.00 -1.60 -15.54
CA ASP A 303 10.07 -2.68 -15.84
C ASP A 303 10.66 -4.07 -15.55
N ARG A 304 11.43 -4.22 -14.46
CA ARG A 304 11.92 -5.52 -13.97
C ARG A 304 10.85 -6.24 -13.15
N ARG A 305 10.87 -7.59 -13.15
CA ARG A 305 9.91 -8.44 -12.41
C ARG A 305 10.08 -8.32 -10.92
N LEU A 306 11.31 -8.24 -10.45
CA LEU A 306 11.59 -7.97 -9.05
C LEU A 306 11.48 -6.45 -8.82
N VAL A 307 10.25 -6.01 -8.68
CA VAL A 307 9.86 -4.59 -8.67
C VAL A 307 10.77 -3.74 -7.80
N ILE A 308 11.26 -2.65 -8.39
CA ILE A 308 11.83 -1.49 -7.71
C ILE A 308 10.98 -0.27 -8.01
N TYR A 309 10.92 0.67 -7.10
CA TYR A 309 10.11 1.87 -7.25
C TYR A 309 10.63 3.01 -6.37
N GLY A 310 10.43 4.24 -6.79
CA GLY A 310 10.91 5.40 -6.06
C GLY A 310 10.12 6.67 -6.30
N GLN A 311 10.34 7.67 -5.45
CA GLN A 311 9.84 9.01 -5.62
C GLN A 311 10.86 10.05 -5.15
N ARG A 312 10.75 11.27 -5.68
CA ARG A 312 11.35 12.46 -5.09
C ARG A 312 10.43 12.96 -3.97
N THR A 313 10.95 13.04 -2.75
CA THR A 313 10.23 13.59 -1.61
C THR A 313 10.16 15.12 -1.68
N ALA A 314 9.27 15.75 -0.92
CA ALA A 314 9.16 17.20 -0.90
C ALA A 314 10.45 17.90 -0.33
N ASP A 315 11.22 17.20 0.49
CA ASP A 315 12.51 17.65 1.03
C ASP A 315 13.71 17.19 0.18
N ASN A 316 13.49 16.91 -1.10
CA ASN A 316 14.54 16.57 -2.09
C ASN A 316 15.34 15.30 -1.81
N ARG A 317 14.78 14.30 -1.14
CA ARG A 317 15.36 12.96 -1.02
C ARG A 317 14.83 12.03 -2.11
N ILE A 318 15.48 10.90 -2.30
CA ILE A 318 14.90 9.75 -2.98
C ILE A 318 14.45 8.77 -1.91
N ALA A 319 13.14 8.53 -1.83
CA ALA A 319 12.58 7.35 -1.17
C ALA A 319 12.48 6.23 -2.22
N PHE A 320 13.17 5.12 -1.98
CA PHE A 320 13.31 4.05 -2.96
C PHE A 320 13.08 2.69 -2.34
N GLY A 321 12.28 1.86 -2.96
CA GLY A 321 11.88 0.57 -2.47
C GLY A 321 12.05 -0.56 -3.45
N GLY A 322 11.91 -1.76 -2.95
CA GLY A 322 11.93 -2.96 -3.78
C GLY A 322 11.41 -4.19 -3.05
N ARG A 323 11.03 -5.16 -3.87
CA ARG A 323 10.70 -6.51 -3.42
C ARG A 323 11.97 -7.36 -3.45
N GLY A 324 11.96 -8.49 -2.73
CA GLY A 324 13.10 -9.42 -2.71
C GLY A 324 13.43 -9.95 -1.32
N ALA A 325 12.82 -9.41 -0.28
CA ALA A 325 12.90 -10.01 1.05
C ALA A 325 12.29 -11.41 1.03
N PRO A 326 12.99 -12.43 1.56
CA PRO A 326 12.52 -13.81 1.55
C PRO A 326 11.27 -13.95 2.44
N TYR A 327 10.33 -14.75 1.97
CA TYR A 327 9.15 -15.08 2.76
C TYR A 327 9.55 -15.96 3.98
N GLY A 328 9.15 -15.53 5.18
CA GLY A 328 9.42 -16.23 6.43
C GLY A 328 8.54 -17.48 6.62
N PHE A 329 9.14 -18.61 7.01
CA PHE A 329 8.40 -19.84 7.29
C PHE A 329 7.27 -19.62 8.31
N GLY A 330 6.10 -20.17 8.03
CA GLY A 330 4.91 -20.01 8.88
C GLY A 330 4.29 -18.62 8.84
N SER A 331 4.53 -17.82 7.82
CA SER A 331 4.12 -16.40 7.72
C SER A 331 4.72 -15.55 8.86
N ARG A 332 5.94 -15.85 9.31
CA ARG A 332 6.57 -15.09 10.39
C ARG A 332 6.84 -13.65 9.94
N ILE A 333 6.35 -12.71 10.72
CA ILE A 333 6.70 -11.30 10.63
C ILE A 333 7.87 -11.09 11.59
N ASP A 334 8.98 -10.55 11.09
CA ASP A 334 10.22 -10.38 11.83
C ASP A 334 10.74 -8.96 11.63
N ALA A 335 10.67 -8.15 12.67
CA ALA A 335 11.10 -6.75 12.65
C ALA A 335 12.58 -6.59 12.25
N SER A 336 13.43 -7.60 12.48
CA SER A 336 14.83 -7.53 12.06
C SER A 336 15.03 -7.46 10.54
N VAL A 337 14.03 -7.89 9.76
CA VAL A 337 14.05 -7.77 8.29
C VAL A 337 13.85 -6.31 7.88
N GLU A 338 13.17 -5.51 8.69
CA GLU A 338 12.82 -4.12 8.41
C GLU A 338 13.98 -3.14 8.62
N SER A 339 14.98 -3.49 9.44
CA SER A 339 16.03 -2.58 9.90
C SER A 339 17.45 -2.98 9.49
N GLY A 340 17.75 -3.14 8.22
CA GLY A 340 19.14 -3.34 7.77
C GLY A 340 19.47 -4.75 7.31
N SER A 341 18.57 -5.39 6.58
CA SER A 341 18.84 -6.67 5.90
C SER A 341 19.72 -6.49 4.65
N GLY A 342 20.37 -7.56 4.19
CA GLY A 342 21.11 -7.57 2.93
C GLY A 342 20.25 -7.18 1.70
N THR A 343 18.92 -7.27 1.81
CA THR A 343 18.00 -6.78 0.78
C THR A 343 18.02 -5.25 0.66
N HIS A 344 18.20 -4.50 1.76
CA HIS A 344 18.37 -3.04 1.69
C HIS A 344 19.64 -2.66 0.92
N ASP A 345 20.72 -3.43 1.08
CA ASP A 345 21.96 -3.19 0.32
C ASP A 345 21.77 -3.46 -1.17
N GLN A 346 20.98 -4.48 -1.52
CA GLN A 346 20.60 -4.76 -2.92
C GLN A 346 19.73 -3.65 -3.51
N ILE A 347 18.78 -3.10 -2.73
CA ILE A 347 17.94 -1.96 -3.12
C ILE A 347 18.82 -0.73 -3.33
N ALA A 348 19.78 -0.44 -2.44
CA ALA A 348 20.72 0.66 -2.60
C ALA A 348 21.63 0.50 -3.83
N ALA A 349 22.07 -0.73 -4.12
CA ALA A 349 22.82 -1.03 -5.34
C ALA A 349 21.96 -0.81 -6.59
N SER A 350 20.69 -1.23 -6.58
CA SER A 350 19.76 -1.00 -7.69
C SER A 350 19.46 0.48 -7.91
N LEU A 351 19.36 1.28 -6.83
CA LEU A 351 19.21 2.73 -6.95
C LEU A 351 20.42 3.36 -7.66
N ARG A 352 21.65 3.00 -7.25
CA ARG A 352 22.88 3.52 -7.85
C ARG A 352 23.08 3.06 -9.30
N GLU A 353 22.61 1.86 -9.63
CA GLU A 353 22.58 1.36 -11.01
C GLU A 353 21.59 2.15 -11.87
N LEU A 354 20.40 2.45 -11.34
CA LEU A 354 19.35 3.19 -12.04
C LEU A 354 19.71 4.67 -12.17
N LEU A 355 20.27 5.27 -11.12
CA LEU A 355 20.64 6.68 -11.02
C LEU A 355 22.08 6.84 -10.55
N PRO A 356 23.08 6.73 -11.45
CA PRO A 356 24.49 6.94 -11.09
C PRO A 356 24.79 8.32 -10.51
N GLN A 357 23.95 9.31 -10.79
CA GLN A 357 24.04 10.67 -10.24
C GLN A 357 24.01 10.70 -8.71
N VAL A 358 23.47 9.66 -8.07
CA VAL A 358 23.39 9.53 -6.61
C VAL A 358 24.33 8.46 -6.04
N ALA A 359 25.39 8.10 -6.79
CA ALA A 359 26.33 7.05 -6.36
C ALA A 359 26.94 7.32 -4.98
N ASP A 360 27.27 8.59 -4.71
CA ASP A 360 27.90 9.04 -3.46
C ASP A 360 26.91 9.47 -2.38
N ALA A 361 25.60 9.51 -2.69
CA ALA A 361 24.58 9.90 -1.73
C ALA A 361 24.49 8.91 -0.57
N LYS A 362 24.43 9.41 0.65
CA LYS A 362 24.28 8.60 1.86
C LYS A 362 22.87 8.05 1.97
N ILE A 363 22.76 6.79 2.29
CA ILE A 363 21.49 6.17 2.71
C ILE A 363 21.30 6.47 4.19
N THR A 364 20.33 7.32 4.50
CA THR A 364 20.06 7.80 5.85
C THR A 364 19.02 6.97 6.60
N HIS A 365 18.08 6.34 5.86
CA HIS A 365 16.99 5.56 6.44
C HIS A 365 16.87 4.20 5.75
N ARG A 366 16.45 3.19 6.54
CA ARG A 366 16.17 1.83 6.09
C ARG A 366 14.96 1.32 6.86
N TRP A 367 13.91 0.93 6.16
CA TRP A 367 12.69 0.42 6.81
C TRP A 367 11.97 -0.57 5.90
N GLY A 368 10.85 -1.09 6.38
CA GLY A 368 10.00 -1.97 5.61
C GLY A 368 8.55 -1.93 6.07
N GLY A 369 7.68 -2.44 5.24
CA GLY A 369 6.26 -2.60 5.52
C GLY A 369 5.77 -3.99 5.11
N VAL A 370 4.80 -4.49 5.86
CA VAL A 370 4.19 -5.79 5.60
C VAL A 370 2.93 -5.61 4.78
N LEU A 371 2.92 -6.21 3.60
CA LEU A 371 1.78 -6.27 2.69
C LEU A 371 0.99 -7.56 2.92
N GLY A 372 -0.32 -7.54 2.71
CA GLY A 372 -1.17 -8.72 2.72
C GLY A 372 -1.41 -9.26 1.31
N ILE A 373 -0.89 -10.44 1.01
CA ILE A 373 -1.03 -11.04 -0.31
C ILE A 373 -2.09 -12.15 -0.29
N PRO A 374 -3.24 -11.98 -0.96
CA PRO A 374 -4.19 -13.07 -1.21
C PRO A 374 -3.60 -14.07 -2.20
N ARG A 375 -4.13 -15.30 -2.22
CA ARG A 375 -3.54 -16.41 -3.01
C ARG A 375 -3.58 -16.17 -4.53
N ASP A 376 -4.56 -15.43 -4.98
CA ASP A 376 -4.82 -15.08 -6.38
C ASP A 376 -4.44 -13.64 -6.73
N TRP A 377 -3.84 -12.90 -5.77
CA TRP A 377 -3.45 -11.50 -5.93
C TRP A 377 -4.64 -10.54 -6.17
N PHE A 378 -5.83 -10.96 -5.82
CA PHE A 378 -7.06 -10.23 -6.08
C PHE A 378 -7.52 -9.49 -4.81
N PRO A 379 -7.64 -8.15 -4.82
CA PRO A 379 -8.17 -7.41 -3.69
C PRO A 379 -9.65 -7.71 -3.47
N SER A 380 -10.12 -7.57 -2.24
CA SER A 380 -11.53 -7.82 -1.95
C SER A 380 -12.12 -6.80 -1.00
N VAL A 381 -13.39 -6.49 -1.24
CA VAL A 381 -14.26 -5.70 -0.37
C VAL A 381 -15.56 -6.48 -0.19
N GLY A 382 -16.10 -6.54 1.02
CA GLY A 382 -17.36 -7.24 1.21
C GLY A 382 -17.98 -6.98 2.57
N PHE A 383 -19.30 -7.03 2.61
CA PHE A 383 -20.11 -6.93 3.80
C PHE A 383 -21.18 -8.02 3.81
N ASP A 384 -21.30 -8.73 4.90
CA ASP A 384 -22.32 -9.74 5.10
C ASP A 384 -23.39 -9.22 6.07
N HIS A 385 -24.52 -8.82 5.52
CA HIS A 385 -25.66 -8.28 6.30
C HIS A 385 -26.20 -9.27 7.35
N ALA A 386 -26.07 -10.58 7.12
CA ALA A 386 -26.58 -11.58 8.07
C ALA A 386 -25.74 -11.65 9.35
N THR A 387 -24.43 -11.41 9.23
CA THR A 387 -23.49 -11.47 10.36
C THR A 387 -23.01 -10.11 10.83
N GLY A 388 -23.23 -9.04 10.06
CA GLY A 388 -22.70 -7.71 10.30
C GLY A 388 -21.17 -7.61 10.12
N LEU A 389 -20.55 -8.56 9.40
CA LEU A 389 -19.11 -8.59 9.21
C LEU A 389 -18.70 -7.99 7.86
N GLY A 390 -17.85 -6.97 7.93
CA GLY A 390 -17.21 -6.34 6.78
C GLY A 390 -15.73 -6.68 6.68
N GLN A 391 -15.20 -6.63 5.45
CA GLN A 391 -13.78 -6.78 5.20
C GLN A 391 -13.34 -6.01 3.96
N LEU A 392 -12.09 -5.55 3.97
CA LEU A 392 -11.43 -5.00 2.80
C LEU A 392 -9.91 -5.21 2.92
N GLY A 393 -9.21 -5.27 1.77
CA GLY A 393 -7.76 -5.46 1.72
C GLY A 393 -7.28 -6.38 0.61
N GLY A 394 -6.00 -6.80 0.72
CA GLY A 394 -5.36 -7.65 -0.29
C GLY A 394 -4.85 -6.88 -1.50
N TYR A 395 -4.41 -5.64 -1.31
CA TYR A 395 -3.99 -4.74 -2.41
C TYR A 395 -2.62 -5.06 -3.00
N VAL A 396 -1.85 -5.96 -2.38
CA VAL A 396 -0.56 -6.47 -2.90
C VAL A 396 0.53 -5.39 -3.11
N GLY A 397 0.37 -4.23 -2.50
CA GLY A 397 1.29 -3.09 -2.63
C GLY A 397 0.64 -1.84 -3.22
N GLU A 398 -0.41 -1.98 -4.04
CA GLU A 398 -1.13 -0.87 -4.70
C GLU A 398 -2.28 -0.36 -3.82
N GLY A 399 -1.99 -0.09 -2.53
CA GLY A 399 -3.03 0.12 -1.53
C GLY A 399 -3.39 1.58 -1.23
N VAL A 400 -2.69 2.59 -1.76
CA VAL A 400 -2.95 3.98 -1.35
C VAL A 400 -4.25 4.48 -1.98
N ALA A 401 -4.38 4.46 -3.30
CA ALA A 401 -5.61 4.82 -4.01
C ALA A 401 -6.69 3.74 -3.82
N ALA A 402 -6.31 2.44 -3.97
CA ALA A 402 -7.25 1.34 -3.86
C ALA A 402 -7.93 1.24 -2.49
N ALA A 403 -7.25 1.59 -1.37
CA ALA A 403 -7.88 1.60 -0.06
C ALA A 403 -8.91 2.73 0.10
N ASN A 404 -8.74 3.86 -0.58
CA ASN A 404 -9.74 4.92 -0.63
C ASN A 404 -11.01 4.42 -1.30
N LEU A 405 -10.90 3.86 -2.52
CA LEU A 405 -12.05 3.30 -3.24
C LEU A 405 -12.70 2.14 -2.47
N ALA A 406 -11.89 1.26 -1.87
CA ALA A 406 -12.39 0.16 -1.06
C ALA A 406 -13.18 0.64 0.17
N GLY A 407 -12.71 1.70 0.82
CA GLY A 407 -13.42 2.35 1.93
C GLY A 407 -14.78 2.91 1.50
N ARG A 408 -14.85 3.60 0.34
CA ARG A 408 -16.10 4.08 -0.26
C ARG A 408 -17.04 2.93 -0.59
N THR A 409 -16.53 1.90 -1.27
CA THR A 409 -17.30 0.71 -1.63
C THR A 409 -17.86 0.01 -0.38
N LEU A 410 -17.04 -0.14 0.66
CA LEU A 410 -17.50 -0.81 1.89
C LEU A 410 -18.53 0.03 2.65
N ALA A 411 -18.36 1.34 2.69
CA ALA A 411 -19.36 2.23 3.30
C ALA A 411 -20.71 2.10 2.59
N ASP A 412 -20.73 2.15 1.24
CA ASP A 412 -21.94 1.95 0.45
C ASP A 412 -22.61 0.59 0.74
N LEU A 413 -21.81 -0.50 0.81
CA LEU A 413 -22.32 -1.83 1.14
C LEU A 413 -22.93 -1.90 2.54
N ILE A 414 -22.32 -1.25 3.55
CA ILE A 414 -22.80 -1.24 4.93
C ILE A 414 -24.13 -0.49 5.05
N VAL A 415 -24.26 0.68 4.40
CA VAL A 415 -25.48 1.47 4.46
C VAL A 415 -26.55 1.00 3.47
N GLY A 416 -26.22 0.04 2.58
CA GLY A 416 -27.14 -0.47 1.57
C GLY A 416 -27.41 0.51 0.43
N ALA A 417 -26.46 1.37 0.09
CA ALA A 417 -26.58 2.31 -1.02
C ALA A 417 -26.50 1.57 -2.37
N ASP A 418 -27.36 1.94 -3.31
CA ASP A 418 -27.34 1.42 -4.68
C ASP A 418 -26.43 2.31 -5.55
N THR A 419 -25.14 1.94 -5.60
CA THR A 419 -24.12 2.64 -6.39
C THR A 419 -23.38 1.66 -7.28
N GLU A 420 -22.76 2.15 -8.37
CA GLU A 420 -21.92 1.34 -9.25
C GLU A 420 -20.81 0.61 -8.45
N ARG A 421 -20.25 1.26 -7.43
CA ARG A 421 -19.20 0.67 -6.59
C ARG A 421 -19.59 -0.63 -5.92
N THR A 422 -20.88 -0.83 -5.61
CA THR A 422 -21.37 -2.06 -4.99
C THR A 422 -21.46 -3.25 -5.95
N THR A 423 -21.24 -3.02 -7.25
CA THR A 423 -21.25 -4.04 -8.30
C THR A 423 -19.85 -4.39 -8.84
N PHE A 424 -18.79 -3.75 -8.38
CA PHE A 424 -17.44 -3.98 -8.87
C PHE A 424 -16.95 -5.41 -8.68
N PRO A 425 -16.08 -5.94 -9.56
CA PRO A 425 -15.59 -7.33 -9.52
C PRO A 425 -14.97 -7.76 -8.19
N TRP A 426 -14.42 -6.83 -7.40
CA TRP A 426 -13.82 -7.13 -6.10
C TRP A 426 -14.82 -7.26 -4.95
N VAL A 427 -16.10 -6.92 -5.20
CA VAL A 427 -17.14 -7.03 -4.18
C VAL A 427 -17.46 -8.49 -3.92
N HIS A 428 -17.39 -8.89 -2.65
CA HIS A 428 -17.56 -10.27 -2.18
C HIS A 428 -16.62 -11.31 -2.82
N HIS A 429 -15.52 -10.86 -3.48
CA HIS A 429 -14.52 -11.79 -3.99
C HIS A 429 -13.89 -12.60 -2.84
N ARG A 430 -13.70 -13.91 -3.08
CA ARG A 430 -13.18 -14.85 -2.08
C ARG A 430 -11.96 -15.58 -2.63
N SER A 431 -10.80 -15.12 -2.26
CA SER A 431 -9.55 -15.81 -2.57
C SER A 431 -9.47 -17.17 -1.87
N ARG A 432 -8.87 -18.14 -2.54
CA ARG A 432 -8.54 -19.43 -1.91
C ARG A 432 -7.56 -19.20 -0.76
N ARG A 433 -7.63 -20.05 0.27
CA ARG A 433 -6.63 -20.04 1.34
C ARG A 433 -5.28 -20.51 0.80
N TRP A 434 -4.23 -19.84 1.24
CA TRP A 434 -2.87 -20.27 0.93
C TRP A 434 -2.58 -21.70 1.38
N GLU A 435 -1.70 -22.37 0.70
CA GLU A 435 -1.26 -23.74 1.00
C GLU A 435 -0.71 -23.84 2.44
N PRO A 436 -0.79 -25.02 3.08
CA PRO A 436 -0.10 -25.25 4.35
C PRO A 436 1.42 -25.24 4.15
N GLU A 437 2.17 -24.97 5.23
CA GLU A 437 3.61 -25.21 5.22
C GLU A 437 3.91 -26.71 5.13
N PRO A 438 5.00 -27.11 4.48
CA PRO A 438 6.07 -26.26 3.90
C PRO A 438 5.81 -25.82 2.46
N PHE A 439 4.74 -26.24 1.82
CA PHE A 439 4.47 -25.99 0.39
C PHE A 439 4.40 -24.52 0.06
N ARG A 440 3.78 -23.72 0.92
CA ARG A 440 3.69 -22.27 0.76
C ARG A 440 5.07 -21.63 0.79
N TRP A 441 5.89 -21.94 1.76
CA TRP A 441 7.26 -21.42 1.89
C TRP A 441 8.13 -21.79 0.67
N LEU A 442 8.08 -23.05 0.26
CA LEU A 442 8.82 -23.54 -0.92
C LEU A 442 8.37 -22.83 -2.19
N GLY A 443 7.05 -22.74 -2.42
CA GLY A 443 6.48 -22.11 -3.62
C GLY A 443 6.84 -20.64 -3.73
N ILE A 444 6.60 -19.86 -2.68
CA ILE A 444 6.87 -18.41 -2.69
C ILE A 444 8.35 -18.13 -2.91
N ASN A 445 9.24 -18.78 -2.15
CA ASN A 445 10.69 -18.54 -2.29
C ASN A 445 11.25 -19.04 -3.63
N ALA A 446 10.67 -20.10 -4.22
CA ALA A 446 11.03 -20.55 -5.56
C ALA A 446 10.66 -19.51 -6.64
N VAL A 447 9.47 -18.94 -6.56
CA VAL A 447 9.00 -17.90 -7.50
C VAL A 447 9.86 -16.64 -7.38
N LEU A 448 10.19 -16.19 -6.17
CA LEU A 448 11.09 -15.05 -5.95
C LEU A 448 12.47 -15.25 -6.61
N ARG A 449 13.06 -16.44 -6.41
CA ARG A 449 14.35 -16.78 -7.03
C ARG A 449 14.27 -16.85 -8.55
N ALA A 450 13.17 -17.40 -9.07
CA ALA A 450 12.93 -17.48 -10.50
C ALA A 450 12.77 -16.09 -11.15
N ALA A 451 12.07 -15.16 -10.51
CA ALA A 451 11.93 -13.78 -10.94
C ALA A 451 13.29 -13.07 -10.97
N ALA A 452 14.08 -13.16 -9.90
CA ALA A 452 15.43 -12.58 -9.85
C ALA A 452 16.36 -13.16 -10.92
N TYR A 453 16.30 -14.47 -11.15
CA TYR A 453 17.06 -15.10 -12.23
C TYR A 453 16.63 -14.62 -13.62
N ALA A 454 15.31 -14.46 -13.83
CA ALA A 454 14.79 -13.99 -15.11
C ALA A 454 15.26 -12.55 -15.43
N ASP A 455 15.22 -11.66 -14.44
CA ASP A 455 15.71 -10.29 -14.59
C ASP A 455 17.20 -10.24 -14.93
N GLN A 456 18.02 -11.04 -14.24
CA GLN A 456 19.47 -11.16 -14.55
C GLN A 456 19.72 -11.72 -15.95
N ALA A 457 18.93 -12.72 -16.38
CA ALA A 457 19.07 -13.31 -17.71
C ALA A 457 18.67 -12.32 -18.81
N GLU A 458 17.61 -11.54 -18.61
CA GLU A 458 17.20 -10.47 -19.55
C GLU A 458 18.23 -9.34 -19.63
N ALA A 459 18.76 -8.91 -18.47
CA ALA A 459 19.81 -7.87 -18.43
C ALA A 459 21.08 -8.29 -19.17
N ARG A 460 21.44 -9.58 -19.16
CA ARG A 460 22.65 -10.10 -19.84
C ARG A 460 22.43 -10.39 -21.31
N SER A 461 21.26 -10.92 -21.68
CA SER A 461 21.01 -11.42 -23.03
C SER A 461 20.25 -10.45 -23.93
N ASP A 462 19.63 -9.43 -23.31
CA ASP A 462 18.71 -8.48 -23.96
C ASP A 462 17.52 -9.17 -24.65
N ARG A 463 17.14 -10.36 -24.18
CA ARG A 463 16.06 -11.17 -24.74
C ARG A 463 15.10 -11.62 -23.66
N PRO A 464 13.79 -11.76 -23.99
CA PRO A 464 12.79 -12.26 -23.04
C PRO A 464 13.16 -13.62 -22.44
N SER A 465 13.14 -13.73 -21.12
CA SER A 465 13.43 -14.96 -20.40
C SER A 465 12.24 -15.93 -20.46
N ARG A 466 12.50 -17.20 -20.81
CA ARG A 466 11.47 -18.26 -20.72
C ARG A 466 11.01 -18.49 -19.28
N VAL A 467 11.94 -18.37 -18.32
CA VAL A 467 11.62 -18.47 -16.89
C VAL A 467 10.75 -17.29 -16.47
N GLY A 468 11.04 -16.09 -16.99
CA GLY A 468 10.22 -14.90 -16.77
C GLY A 468 8.77 -15.11 -17.22
N LYS A 469 8.53 -15.57 -18.42
CA LYS A 469 7.17 -15.86 -18.93
C LYS A 469 6.41 -16.89 -18.07
N MET A 470 7.13 -17.82 -17.45
CA MET A 470 6.52 -18.78 -16.53
C MET A 470 6.18 -18.13 -15.18
N THR A 471 7.06 -17.28 -14.64
CA THR A 471 6.78 -16.54 -13.39
C THR A 471 5.64 -15.55 -13.56
N ASP A 472 5.54 -14.86 -14.69
CA ASP A 472 4.46 -13.91 -15.00
C ASP A 472 3.09 -14.62 -14.95
N ARG A 473 2.98 -15.84 -15.48
CA ARG A 473 1.75 -16.66 -15.39
C ARG A 473 1.41 -17.16 -13.98
N LEU A 474 2.40 -17.27 -13.10
CA LEU A 474 2.19 -17.73 -11.72
C LEU A 474 1.85 -16.59 -10.76
N LEU A 475 2.35 -15.39 -11.05
CA LEU A 475 2.16 -14.18 -10.27
C LEU A 475 1.01 -13.31 -10.80
N GLY A 476 0.82 -13.30 -12.09
CA GLY A 476 -0.19 -12.51 -12.78
C GLY A 476 -1.34 -13.31 -13.27
#